data_47fc067852352c602e2504061e1858ea
#
_entry.id   47fc067852352c602e2504061e1858ea
#
_cell.length_a   1.000
_cell.length_b   1.000
_cell.length_c   1.000
_cell.angle_alpha   90.00
_cell.angle_beta   90.00
_cell.angle_gamma   90.00
#
_symmetry.space_group_name_H-M   'P 1'
#
loop_
_entity.id
_entity.type
_entity.pdbx_description
1 polymer ?
#
loop_
_entity_poly.entity_id
_entity_poly.type
_entity_poly.pdbx_seq_one_letter_code
_entity_poly.pdbx_strand_id
1 'polypeptide(L)'
;MGYLRSYEPRSFCVKRWSYLIFTLLFVIVPLTWISEAHAQSHAGHQAVSGETGVTNDHQRKHVEGGWEGSLEGIAYSEFNHHFAGLCDVLFGLAELGYALRLPLPFWIRLVLPSALGIIGVYLLVWSDHDAWPIGSLGFVETFFGHDREILEHKIYSVLAVAIAVCETLRRIGRVRHPAWAAPLVFFTLIGGLLLFVHSHGNHPASERIELHHALLGTVGVGAALSKAMASWMPGASRQFVKWAEVAWAGSVILFGLLLLVYSE
;
A
#
# COMPACT_ATOMS: atom_id res chain seq x y z
N MET A 1 -41.12 -39.93 -12.73
CA MET A 1 -41.06 -38.80 -13.69
C MET A 1 -41.19 -37.50 -12.87
N GLY A 2 -40.12 -36.86 -12.56
CA GLY A 2 -40.05 -35.61 -11.81
C GLY A 2 -38.92 -34.75 -12.37
N TYR A 3 -39.27 -33.68 -13.06
CA TYR A 3 -38.39 -32.70 -13.68
C TYR A 3 -37.62 -31.93 -12.58
N LEU A 4 -36.31 -32.13 -12.48
CA LEU A 4 -35.41 -31.22 -11.75
C LEU A 4 -35.07 -30.03 -12.69
N ARG A 5 -35.74 -28.91 -12.47
CA ARG A 5 -35.45 -27.63 -13.10
C ARG A 5 -34.12 -27.13 -12.54
N SER A 6 -33.09 -27.14 -13.35
CA SER A 6 -31.80 -26.53 -13.04
C SER A 6 -31.95 -25.01 -12.88
N TYR A 7 -31.74 -24.53 -11.69
CA TYR A 7 -31.70 -23.11 -11.37
C TYR A 7 -30.31 -22.58 -11.81
N GLU A 8 -30.25 -21.94 -12.98
CA GLU A 8 -29.07 -21.15 -13.35
C GLU A 8 -29.06 -19.83 -12.59
N PRO A 9 -28.03 -19.54 -11.77
CA PRO A 9 -27.98 -18.26 -11.09
C PRO A 9 -27.57 -17.14 -12.06
N ARG A 10 -28.30 -16.04 -12.00
CA ARG A 10 -28.04 -14.76 -12.69
C ARG A 10 -26.69 -14.14 -12.25
N SER A 11 -25.57 -14.81 -12.53
CA SER A 11 -24.23 -14.40 -12.09
C SER A 11 -23.48 -13.53 -13.11
N PHE A 12 -24.06 -13.26 -14.30
CA PHE A 12 -23.33 -12.60 -15.37
C PHE A 12 -23.21 -11.08 -15.23
N CYS A 13 -24.18 -10.43 -14.58
CA CYS A 13 -24.19 -8.97 -14.48
C CYS A 13 -23.23 -8.44 -13.40
N VAL A 14 -23.16 -9.10 -12.25
CA VAL A 14 -22.28 -8.69 -11.14
C VAL A 14 -20.79 -8.83 -11.51
N LYS A 15 -20.43 -9.82 -12.35
CA LYS A 15 -19.05 -10.03 -12.79
C LYS A 15 -18.49 -8.87 -13.63
N ARG A 16 -19.30 -8.25 -14.47
CA ARG A 16 -18.86 -7.17 -15.38
C ARG A 16 -18.58 -5.87 -14.65
N TRP A 17 -19.41 -5.52 -13.68
CA TRP A 17 -19.22 -4.29 -12.89
C TRP A 17 -18.03 -4.38 -11.93
N SER A 18 -17.75 -5.54 -11.37
CA SER A 18 -16.59 -5.76 -10.51
C SER A 18 -15.26 -5.53 -11.27
N TYR A 19 -15.16 -6.04 -12.51
CA TYR A 19 -13.96 -5.81 -13.34
C TYR A 19 -13.80 -4.35 -13.76
N LEU A 20 -14.90 -3.64 -14.07
CA LEU A 20 -14.85 -2.22 -14.44
C LEU A 20 -14.42 -1.33 -13.28
N ILE A 21 -14.98 -1.53 -12.10
CA ILE A 21 -14.60 -0.80 -10.89
C ILE A 21 -13.13 -1.10 -10.54
N PHE A 22 -12.70 -2.35 -10.69
CA PHE A 22 -11.33 -2.79 -10.48
C PHE A 22 -10.35 -2.11 -11.45
N THR A 23 -10.66 -2.13 -12.75
CA THR A 23 -9.82 -1.49 -13.77
C THR A 23 -9.74 0.01 -13.55
N LEU A 24 -10.84 0.65 -13.13
CA LEU A 24 -10.87 2.09 -12.89
C LEU A 24 -10.02 2.48 -11.67
N LEU A 25 -10.14 1.77 -10.55
CA LEU A 25 -9.43 2.08 -9.32
C LEU A 25 -7.95 1.72 -9.34
N PHE A 26 -7.57 0.64 -10.02
CA PHE A 26 -6.22 0.10 -9.96
C PHE A 26 -5.34 0.35 -11.18
N VAL A 27 -5.93 0.69 -12.34
CA VAL A 27 -5.17 0.92 -13.57
C VAL A 27 -5.19 2.39 -13.98
N ILE A 28 -6.34 3.05 -13.91
CA ILE A 28 -6.47 4.43 -14.42
C ILE A 28 -5.89 5.45 -13.44
N VAL A 29 -6.13 5.31 -12.13
CA VAL A 29 -5.64 6.27 -11.14
C VAL A 29 -4.11 6.33 -11.09
N PRO A 30 -3.34 5.19 -11.03
CA PRO A 30 -1.89 5.25 -11.07
C PRO A 30 -1.30 5.75 -12.40
N LEU A 31 -1.94 5.42 -13.55
CA LEU A 31 -1.44 5.82 -14.88
C LEU A 31 -1.55 7.32 -15.15
N THR A 32 -2.61 7.97 -14.68
CA THR A 32 -2.74 9.43 -14.79
C THR A 32 -1.68 10.16 -13.96
N TRP A 33 -1.28 9.58 -12.82
CA TRP A 33 -0.27 10.14 -11.92
C TRP A 33 1.14 10.05 -12.49
N ILE A 34 1.50 8.96 -13.16
CA ILE A 34 2.83 8.78 -13.78
C ILE A 34 3.05 9.81 -14.90
N SER A 35 2.00 10.20 -15.65
CA SER A 35 2.12 11.18 -16.73
C SER A 35 2.33 12.62 -16.23
N GLU A 36 1.75 12.99 -15.09
CA GLU A 36 1.94 14.33 -14.50
C GLU A 36 3.29 14.47 -13.79
N ALA A 37 3.84 13.41 -13.21
CA ALA A 37 5.16 13.42 -12.59
C ALA A 37 6.27 13.76 -13.59
N HIS A 38 6.16 13.32 -14.86
CA HIS A 38 7.13 13.66 -15.93
C HIS A 38 7.01 15.12 -16.39
N ALA A 39 5.83 15.72 -16.32
CA ALA A 39 5.62 17.11 -16.74
C ALA A 39 6.17 18.13 -15.72
N GLN A 40 6.12 17.81 -14.43
CA GLN A 40 6.60 18.71 -13.37
C GLN A 40 8.12 18.73 -13.22
N SER A 41 8.84 17.63 -13.50
CA SER A 41 10.31 17.59 -13.43
C SER A 41 11.00 18.53 -14.44
N HIS A 42 10.33 18.89 -15.54
CA HIS A 42 10.85 19.82 -16.54
C HIS A 42 10.51 21.31 -16.28
N ALA A 43 9.54 21.59 -15.39
CA ALA A 43 9.14 22.97 -15.09
C ALA A 43 9.96 23.60 -13.95
N GLY A 44 10.62 22.81 -13.10
CA GLY A 44 11.35 23.27 -11.91
C GLY A 44 12.69 23.97 -12.17
N HIS A 45 13.23 23.97 -13.41
CA HIS A 45 14.56 24.51 -13.69
C HIS A 45 14.60 25.96 -14.26
N GLN A 46 13.48 26.68 -14.35
CA GLN A 46 13.44 28.01 -15.00
C GLN A 46 12.87 29.17 -14.20
N ALA A 47 12.85 29.15 -12.88
CA ALA A 47 12.40 30.31 -12.10
C ALA A 47 13.29 30.60 -10.89
N VAL A 48 14.52 31.05 -11.12
CA VAL A 48 15.30 31.81 -10.12
C VAL A 48 15.75 33.11 -10.75
N SER A 49 14.93 34.15 -10.65
CA SER A 49 15.36 35.56 -10.66
C SER A 49 14.31 36.41 -9.96
N GLY A 50 14.66 36.86 -8.77
CA GLY A 50 14.36 38.13 -8.16
C GLY A 50 12.90 38.49 -7.87
N GLU A 51 12.52 38.38 -6.59
CA GLU A 51 11.76 39.46 -5.96
C GLU A 51 11.80 39.34 -4.43
N THR A 52 12.25 40.40 -3.77
CA THR A 52 12.21 40.61 -2.33
C THR A 52 10.78 40.91 -1.90
N GLY A 53 10.09 39.94 -1.36
CA GLY A 53 8.75 40.08 -0.78
C GLY A 53 8.70 39.45 0.60
N VAL A 54 8.14 40.19 1.58
CA VAL A 54 7.89 39.71 2.95
C VAL A 54 7.02 38.47 2.90
N THR A 55 7.61 37.32 3.08
CA THR A 55 6.89 36.04 3.16
C THR A 55 6.52 35.76 4.60
N ASN A 56 5.25 35.39 4.83
CA ASN A 56 4.71 34.98 6.11
C ASN A 56 5.54 33.85 6.73
N ASP A 57 5.74 33.88 8.04
CA ASP A 57 6.59 32.94 8.82
C ASP A 57 6.18 31.47 8.65
N HIS A 58 4.93 31.20 8.28
CA HIS A 58 4.45 29.85 7.94
C HIS A 58 4.98 29.31 6.60
N GLN A 59 5.26 30.15 5.60
CA GLN A 59 5.84 29.74 4.33
C GLN A 59 7.36 29.49 4.41
N ARG A 60 8.08 30.14 5.34
CA ARG A 60 9.51 29.90 5.53
C ARG A 60 9.85 28.53 6.11
N LYS A 61 8.95 27.92 6.90
CA LYS A 61 9.17 26.58 7.47
C LYS A 61 9.10 25.46 6.42
N HIS A 62 8.48 25.71 5.26
CA HIS A 62 8.43 24.74 4.16
C HIS A 62 9.61 24.80 3.17
N VAL A 63 10.54 25.77 3.32
CA VAL A 63 11.59 26.04 2.31
C VAL A 63 12.99 25.52 2.69
N GLU A 64 13.23 25.20 3.97
CA GLU A 64 14.53 24.68 4.41
C GLU A 64 14.33 23.47 5.33
N GLY A 65 14.30 22.25 4.76
CA GLY A 65 14.33 20.99 5.50
C GLY A 65 13.25 20.93 6.59
N GLY A 66 12.00 21.20 6.24
CA GLY A 66 10.85 21.35 7.11
C GLY A 66 10.79 20.47 8.36
N TRP A 67 9.63 20.29 8.93
CA TRP A 67 9.40 19.43 10.10
C TRP A 67 9.92 17.99 9.90
N GLU A 68 9.87 17.43 8.69
CA GLU A 68 10.31 16.07 8.33
C GLU A 68 11.80 15.81 8.62
N GLY A 69 12.69 16.77 8.34
CA GLY A 69 14.12 16.69 8.67
C GLY A 69 14.47 17.10 10.11
N SER A 70 13.48 17.45 10.94
CA SER A 70 13.69 17.73 12.36
C SER A 70 13.80 16.43 13.18
N LEU A 71 14.40 16.50 14.37
CA LEU A 71 14.47 15.34 15.27
C LEU A 71 13.09 14.76 15.61
N GLU A 72 12.07 15.60 15.69
CA GLU A 72 10.68 15.18 15.96
C GLU A 72 10.06 14.51 14.73
N GLY A 73 10.29 15.06 13.53
CA GLY A 73 9.82 14.50 12.27
C GLY A 73 10.43 13.14 11.97
N ILE A 74 11.75 13.03 12.12
CA ILE A 74 12.47 11.74 11.98
C ILE A 74 11.92 10.70 12.95
N ALA A 75 11.78 11.05 14.25
CA ALA A 75 11.24 10.12 15.24
C ALA A 75 9.80 9.69 14.93
N TYR A 76 9.00 10.59 14.36
CA TYR A 76 7.63 10.29 13.93
C TYR A 76 7.60 9.35 12.72
N SER A 77 8.41 9.62 11.71
CA SER A 77 8.57 8.78 10.53
C SER A 77 9.04 7.38 10.90
N GLU A 78 10.12 7.27 11.68
CA GLU A 78 10.64 5.98 12.16
C GLU A 78 9.59 5.20 12.94
N PHE A 79 8.82 5.85 13.83
CA PHE A 79 7.75 5.20 14.58
C PHE A 79 6.67 4.62 13.63
N ASN A 80 6.27 5.37 12.60
CA ASN A 80 5.29 4.93 11.61
C ASN A 80 5.77 3.67 10.86
N HIS A 81 7.03 3.67 10.42
CA HIS A 81 7.64 2.54 9.73
C HIS A 81 7.76 1.32 10.65
N HIS A 82 8.23 1.51 11.90
CA HIS A 82 8.33 0.42 12.87
C HIS A 82 6.96 -0.18 13.22
N PHE A 83 5.93 0.65 13.39
CA PHE A 83 4.57 0.18 13.63
C PHE A 83 4.04 -0.65 12.47
N ALA A 84 4.18 -0.18 11.23
CA ALA A 84 3.82 -0.93 10.03
C ALA A 84 4.63 -2.23 9.94
N GLY A 85 5.93 -2.18 10.19
CA GLY A 85 6.82 -3.34 10.20
C GLY A 85 6.40 -4.42 11.19
N LEU A 86 5.99 -4.03 12.39
CA LEU A 86 5.45 -4.98 13.37
C LEU A 86 4.17 -5.67 12.86
N CYS A 87 3.25 -4.90 12.29
CA CYS A 87 2.04 -5.46 11.70
C CYS A 87 2.36 -6.45 10.57
N ASP A 88 3.31 -6.10 9.69
CA ASP A 88 3.72 -6.93 8.56
C ASP A 88 4.36 -8.24 9.01
N VAL A 89 5.24 -8.21 10.02
CA VAL A 89 5.82 -9.44 10.60
C VAL A 89 4.73 -10.33 11.17
N LEU A 90 3.79 -9.77 11.93
CA LEU A 90 2.71 -10.56 12.55
C LEU A 90 1.82 -11.24 11.51
N PHE A 91 1.38 -10.53 10.48
CA PHE A 91 0.56 -11.16 9.47
C PHE A 91 1.37 -12.09 8.54
N GLY A 92 2.63 -11.76 8.25
CA GLY A 92 3.52 -12.65 7.50
C GLY A 92 3.74 -14.00 8.20
N LEU A 93 3.91 -14.00 9.53
CA LEU A 93 3.98 -15.22 10.33
C LEU A 93 2.67 -16.03 10.28
N ALA A 94 1.52 -15.36 10.33
CA ALA A 94 0.21 -16.01 10.18
C ALA A 94 0.08 -16.67 8.79
N GLU A 95 0.45 -15.96 7.72
CA GLU A 95 0.44 -16.49 6.34
C GLU A 95 1.40 -17.67 6.18
N LEU A 96 2.60 -17.59 6.76
CA LEU A 96 3.57 -18.67 6.74
C LEU A 96 3.01 -19.93 7.43
N GLY A 97 2.37 -19.77 8.58
CA GLY A 97 1.71 -20.88 9.26
C GLY A 97 0.65 -21.56 8.38
N TYR A 98 -0.11 -20.79 7.60
CA TYR A 98 -1.06 -21.35 6.62
C TYR A 98 -0.38 -22.07 5.47
N ALA A 99 0.64 -21.46 4.87
CA ALA A 99 1.40 -22.04 3.78
C ALA A 99 2.03 -23.39 4.20
N LEU A 100 2.48 -23.48 5.44
CA LEU A 100 3.04 -24.71 6.04
C LEU A 100 1.97 -25.69 6.50
N ARG A 101 0.67 -25.33 6.41
CA ARG A 101 -0.47 -26.14 6.84
C ARG A 101 -0.44 -26.53 8.33
N LEU A 102 0.01 -25.61 9.16
CA LEU A 102 -0.05 -25.81 10.61
C LEU A 102 -1.51 -25.85 11.10
N PRO A 103 -1.81 -26.59 12.16
CA PRO A 103 -3.16 -26.68 12.73
C PRO A 103 -3.53 -25.40 13.51
N LEU A 104 -3.70 -24.30 12.77
CA LEU A 104 -3.98 -22.99 13.32
C LEU A 104 -5.49 -22.76 13.50
N PRO A 105 -5.92 -22.07 14.56
CA PRO A 105 -7.30 -21.71 14.77
C PRO A 105 -7.79 -20.74 13.66
N PHE A 106 -9.11 -20.77 13.42
CA PHE A 106 -9.71 -20.00 12.30
C PHE A 106 -9.41 -18.51 12.35
N TRP A 107 -9.36 -17.90 13.52
CA TRP A 107 -9.13 -16.46 13.65
C TRP A 107 -7.76 -15.99 13.13
N ILE A 108 -6.75 -16.88 13.10
CA ILE A 108 -5.45 -16.56 12.48
C ILE A 108 -5.62 -16.15 11.01
N ARG A 109 -6.64 -16.69 10.30
CA ARG A 109 -6.94 -16.29 8.92
C ARG A 109 -7.30 -14.82 8.78
N LEU A 110 -7.75 -14.20 9.83
CA LEU A 110 -8.16 -12.81 9.83
C LEU A 110 -7.03 -11.85 10.22
N VAL A 111 -5.85 -12.37 10.60
CA VAL A 111 -4.70 -11.52 10.99
C VAL A 111 -4.29 -10.59 9.86
N LEU A 112 -4.12 -11.07 8.62
CA LEU A 112 -3.77 -10.22 7.48
C LEU A 112 -4.83 -9.13 7.22
N PRO A 113 -6.12 -9.43 7.02
CA PRO A 113 -7.07 -8.35 6.80
C PRO A 113 -7.23 -7.42 8.00
N SER A 114 -7.06 -7.91 9.22
CA SER A 114 -7.07 -7.05 10.41
C SER A 114 -5.87 -6.11 10.42
N ALA A 115 -4.67 -6.61 10.14
CA ALA A 115 -3.46 -5.79 10.06
C ALA A 115 -3.59 -4.71 8.96
N LEU A 116 -4.04 -5.09 7.75
CA LEU A 116 -4.32 -4.13 6.67
C LEU A 116 -5.35 -3.08 7.08
N GLY A 117 -6.41 -3.47 7.76
CA GLY A 117 -7.43 -2.55 8.26
C GLY A 117 -6.87 -1.58 9.31
N ILE A 118 -6.06 -2.07 10.25
CA ILE A 118 -5.41 -1.26 11.28
C ILE A 118 -4.41 -0.30 10.65
N ILE A 119 -3.52 -0.77 9.77
CA ILE A 119 -2.55 0.07 9.06
C ILE A 119 -3.30 1.11 8.21
N GLY A 120 -4.33 0.71 7.48
CA GLY A 120 -5.11 1.63 6.65
C GLY A 120 -5.79 2.74 7.48
N VAL A 121 -6.42 2.40 8.60
CA VAL A 121 -7.00 3.42 9.50
C VAL A 121 -5.92 4.29 10.13
N TYR A 122 -4.81 3.69 10.52
CA TYR A 122 -3.66 4.40 11.08
C TYR A 122 -3.11 5.43 10.07
N LEU A 123 -2.83 5.01 8.84
CA LEU A 123 -2.38 5.90 7.76
C LEU A 123 -3.40 7.00 7.46
N LEU A 124 -4.70 6.71 7.49
CA LEU A 124 -5.72 7.73 7.25
C LEU A 124 -5.67 8.87 8.28
N VAL A 125 -5.37 8.53 9.52
CA VAL A 125 -5.47 9.47 10.66
C VAL A 125 -4.11 10.05 11.04
N TRP A 126 -3.05 9.22 11.10
CA TRP A 126 -1.78 9.57 11.74
C TRP A 126 -0.55 9.54 10.82
N SER A 127 -0.68 9.26 9.51
CA SER A 127 0.52 9.25 8.64
C SER A 127 1.18 10.62 8.55
N ASP A 128 0.36 11.68 8.51
CA ASP A 128 0.81 13.04 8.26
C ASP A 128 0.26 13.96 9.34
N HIS A 129 1.15 14.56 10.12
CA HIS A 129 0.76 15.35 11.30
C HIS A 129 -0.01 16.63 10.94
N ASP A 130 0.24 17.21 9.76
CA ASP A 130 -0.45 18.41 9.27
C ASP A 130 -1.76 18.13 8.55
N ALA A 131 -2.02 16.88 8.17
CA ALA A 131 -3.16 16.50 7.35
C ALA A 131 -4.44 16.25 8.17
N TRP A 132 -5.58 16.46 7.51
CA TRP A 132 -6.88 16.03 8.06
C TRP A 132 -6.85 14.51 8.37
N PRO A 133 -7.45 14.01 9.48
CA PRO A 133 -8.39 14.73 10.38
C PRO A 133 -7.75 15.39 11.60
N ILE A 134 -6.48 15.19 11.89
CA ILE A 134 -5.86 15.65 13.15
C ILE A 134 -5.01 16.91 12.99
N GLY A 135 -4.54 17.19 11.76
CA GLY A 135 -3.64 18.29 11.47
C GLY A 135 -4.35 19.62 11.20
N SER A 136 -3.54 20.62 10.86
CA SER A 136 -3.98 21.98 10.59
C SER A 136 -4.65 22.17 9.23
N LEU A 137 -4.36 21.27 8.26
CA LEU A 137 -4.95 21.30 6.93
C LEU A 137 -6.41 20.81 6.96
N GLY A 138 -7.28 21.51 6.26
CA GLY A 138 -8.67 21.09 6.08
C GLY A 138 -8.78 19.88 5.13
N PHE A 139 -9.99 19.29 5.07
CA PHE A 139 -10.27 18.17 4.17
C PHE A 139 -9.92 18.47 2.70
N VAL A 140 -10.33 19.66 2.22
CA VAL A 140 -10.09 20.07 0.82
C VAL A 140 -8.59 20.23 0.56
N GLU A 141 -7.87 20.83 1.46
CA GLU A 141 -6.43 21.06 1.34
C GLU A 141 -5.64 19.74 1.37
N THR A 142 -6.06 18.80 2.22
CA THR A 142 -5.45 17.46 2.31
C THR A 142 -5.64 16.66 1.02
N PHE A 143 -6.85 16.64 0.43
CA PHE A 143 -7.15 15.78 -0.71
C PHE A 143 -7.02 16.45 -2.08
N PHE A 144 -7.04 17.78 -2.13
CA PHE A 144 -6.99 18.54 -3.39
C PHE A 144 -5.90 19.62 -3.36
N GLY A 145 -5.08 19.65 -2.32
CA GLY A 145 -3.86 20.46 -2.23
C GLY A 145 -2.77 19.92 -3.17
N HIS A 146 -1.61 20.56 -3.12
CA HIS A 146 -0.48 20.21 -3.99
C HIS A 146 0.53 19.26 -3.34
N ASP A 147 0.29 18.83 -2.08
CA ASP A 147 1.16 17.91 -1.38
C ASP A 147 0.89 16.48 -1.84
N ARG A 148 1.83 15.98 -2.63
CA ARG A 148 1.72 14.66 -3.24
C ARG A 148 1.89 13.54 -2.23
N GLU A 149 2.79 13.69 -1.27
CA GLU A 149 3.08 12.67 -0.26
C GLU A 149 1.86 12.42 0.64
N ILE A 150 1.26 13.51 1.16
CA ILE A 150 0.02 13.44 1.94
C ILE A 150 -1.08 12.73 1.13
N LEU A 151 -1.26 13.09 -0.12
CA LEU A 151 -2.30 12.49 -0.96
C LEU A 151 -2.04 11.00 -1.22
N GLU A 152 -0.79 10.60 -1.45
CA GLU A 152 -0.39 9.19 -1.61
C GLU A 152 -0.75 8.39 -0.36
N HIS A 153 -0.39 8.84 0.83
CA HIS A 153 -0.73 8.19 2.09
C HIS A 153 -2.26 8.04 2.27
N LYS A 154 -3.03 9.09 2.01
CA LYS A 154 -4.51 9.05 2.14
C LYS A 154 -5.16 8.10 1.13
N ILE A 155 -4.70 8.05 -0.12
CA ILE A 155 -5.18 7.10 -1.12
C ILE A 155 -4.84 5.67 -0.71
N TYR A 156 -3.58 5.42 -0.31
CA TYR A 156 -3.16 4.09 0.15
C TYR A 156 -3.94 3.62 1.37
N SER A 157 -4.24 4.51 2.30
CA SER A 157 -5.05 4.20 3.49
C SER A 157 -6.44 3.68 3.12
N VAL A 158 -7.15 4.41 2.23
CA VAL A 158 -8.49 4.00 1.76
C VAL A 158 -8.43 2.67 1.02
N LEU A 159 -7.41 2.47 0.16
CA LEU A 159 -7.21 1.22 -0.56
C LEU A 159 -6.92 0.06 0.41
N ALA A 160 -6.07 0.26 1.40
CA ALA A 160 -5.75 -0.76 2.41
C ALA A 160 -7.01 -1.21 3.17
N VAL A 161 -7.86 -0.28 3.61
CA VAL A 161 -9.15 -0.60 4.26
C VAL A 161 -10.07 -1.36 3.30
N ALA A 162 -10.20 -0.93 2.04
CA ALA A 162 -11.02 -1.62 1.05
C ALA A 162 -10.54 -3.06 0.79
N ILE A 163 -9.22 -3.26 0.72
CA ILE A 163 -8.61 -4.58 0.55
C ILE A 163 -8.78 -5.44 1.80
N ALA A 164 -8.68 -4.86 2.99
CA ALA A 164 -8.98 -5.56 4.23
C ALA A 164 -10.39 -6.14 4.23
N VAL A 165 -11.39 -5.39 3.74
CA VAL A 165 -12.76 -5.89 3.58
C VAL A 165 -12.81 -7.01 2.54
N CYS A 166 -12.19 -6.85 1.37
CA CYS A 166 -12.14 -7.87 0.32
C CYS A 166 -11.50 -9.17 0.82
N GLU A 167 -10.35 -9.06 1.50
CA GLU A 167 -9.65 -10.22 2.07
C GLU A 167 -10.46 -10.89 3.20
N THR A 168 -11.14 -10.12 4.04
CA THR A 168 -12.05 -10.68 5.03
C THR A 168 -13.13 -11.53 4.37
N LEU A 169 -13.82 -10.98 3.37
CA LEU A 169 -14.88 -11.70 2.64
C LEU A 169 -14.35 -12.98 1.96
N ARG A 170 -13.14 -12.92 1.42
CA ARG A 170 -12.46 -14.07 0.80
C ARG A 170 -12.15 -15.15 1.84
N ARG A 171 -11.61 -14.77 2.99
CA ARG A 171 -11.17 -15.72 4.04
C ARG A 171 -12.30 -16.35 4.82
N ILE A 172 -13.44 -15.65 4.96
CA ILE A 172 -14.66 -16.25 5.53
C ILE A 172 -15.50 -17.03 4.50
N GLY A 173 -15.02 -17.10 3.23
CA GLY A 173 -15.64 -17.91 2.17
C GLY A 173 -16.88 -17.31 1.52
N ARG A 174 -17.15 -16.01 1.73
CA ARG A 174 -18.26 -15.31 1.08
C ARG A 174 -17.99 -15.09 -0.42
N VAL A 175 -16.72 -14.88 -0.78
CA VAL A 175 -16.27 -14.78 -2.17
C VAL A 175 -15.20 -15.84 -2.42
N ARG A 176 -15.34 -16.63 -3.50
CA ARG A 176 -14.49 -17.82 -3.76
C ARG A 176 -13.76 -17.77 -5.10
N HIS A 177 -14.11 -16.83 -5.97
CA HIS A 177 -13.47 -16.74 -7.28
C HIS A 177 -12.02 -16.28 -7.14
N PRO A 178 -11.03 -16.91 -7.82
CA PRO A 178 -9.61 -16.55 -7.70
C PRO A 178 -9.29 -15.08 -8.00
N ALA A 179 -10.10 -14.42 -8.85
CA ALA A 179 -9.95 -13.00 -9.14
C ALA A 179 -10.04 -12.10 -7.90
N TRP A 180 -10.63 -12.54 -6.80
CA TRP A 180 -10.66 -11.78 -5.56
C TRP A 180 -9.30 -11.70 -4.83
N ALA A 181 -8.28 -12.38 -5.32
CA ALA A 181 -6.90 -12.15 -4.89
C ALA A 181 -6.27 -10.92 -5.56
N ALA A 182 -6.83 -10.45 -6.67
CA ALA A 182 -6.30 -9.33 -7.45
C ALA A 182 -6.13 -8.02 -6.67
N PRO A 183 -7.07 -7.57 -5.81
CA PRO A 183 -6.88 -6.39 -4.99
C PRO A 183 -5.59 -6.40 -4.21
N LEU A 184 -5.35 -7.47 -3.46
CA LEU A 184 -4.15 -7.62 -2.63
C LEU A 184 -2.88 -7.66 -3.50
N VAL A 185 -2.89 -8.44 -4.59
CA VAL A 185 -1.74 -8.57 -5.49
C VAL A 185 -1.38 -7.23 -6.13
N PHE A 186 -2.36 -6.52 -6.69
CA PHE A 186 -2.09 -5.23 -7.34
C PHE A 186 -1.71 -4.15 -6.34
N PHE A 187 -2.31 -4.10 -5.17
CA PHE A 187 -1.92 -3.18 -4.11
C PHE A 187 -0.45 -3.38 -3.71
N THR A 188 -0.04 -4.63 -3.47
CA THR A 188 1.34 -4.95 -3.11
C THR A 188 2.31 -4.66 -4.26
N LEU A 189 1.91 -4.96 -5.51
CA LEU A 189 2.73 -4.70 -6.70
C LEU A 189 2.93 -3.21 -6.93
N ILE A 190 1.84 -2.44 -6.94
CA ILE A 190 1.89 -1.00 -7.19
C ILE A 190 2.61 -0.31 -6.05
N GLY A 191 2.32 -0.66 -4.79
CA GLY A 191 3.04 -0.14 -3.63
C GLY A 191 4.54 -0.41 -3.70
N GLY A 192 4.94 -1.65 -4.06
CA GLY A 192 6.35 -1.98 -4.26
C GLY A 192 7.01 -1.19 -5.39
N LEU A 193 6.30 -0.96 -6.50
CA LEU A 193 6.82 -0.16 -7.62
C LEU A 193 6.92 1.33 -7.29
N LEU A 194 5.98 1.88 -6.54
CA LEU A 194 6.01 3.29 -6.16
C LEU A 194 7.17 3.62 -5.22
N LEU A 195 7.62 2.68 -4.40
CA LEU A 195 8.80 2.88 -3.54
C LEU A 195 10.09 3.18 -4.33
N PHE A 196 10.18 2.78 -5.60
CA PHE A 196 11.33 3.16 -6.45
C PHE A 196 11.30 4.60 -6.97
N VAL A 197 10.14 5.24 -6.96
CA VAL A 197 9.95 6.61 -7.45
C VAL A 197 9.58 7.59 -6.35
N HIS A 198 9.38 7.09 -5.13
CA HIS A 198 9.14 7.91 -3.96
C HIS A 198 10.45 8.57 -3.51
N SER A 199 10.44 9.90 -3.40
CA SER A 199 11.61 10.66 -2.98
C SER A 199 11.22 11.68 -1.91
N HIS A 200 12.09 11.85 -0.94
CA HIS A 200 11.93 12.80 0.19
C HIS A 200 12.62 14.15 -0.08
N GLY A 201 12.74 14.55 -1.35
CA GLY A 201 13.27 15.87 -1.74
C GLY A 201 14.69 16.12 -1.20
N ASN A 202 14.88 17.22 -0.46
CA ASN A 202 16.19 17.66 0.06
C ASN A 202 16.49 17.11 1.48
N HIS A 203 15.97 15.95 1.85
CA HIS A 203 16.22 15.35 3.18
C HIS A 203 17.72 15.03 3.34
N PRO A 204 18.36 15.32 4.51
CA PRO A 204 19.77 15.05 4.74
C PRO A 204 20.18 13.58 4.60
N ALA A 205 19.24 12.65 4.84
CA ALA A 205 19.43 11.20 4.75
C ALA A 205 18.89 10.60 3.44
N SER A 206 18.62 11.40 2.39
CA SER A 206 17.96 10.97 1.16
C SER A 206 18.56 9.70 0.54
N GLU A 207 19.88 9.56 0.46
CA GLU A 207 20.54 8.37 -0.10
C GLU A 207 20.21 7.09 0.70
N ARG A 208 20.14 7.18 2.03
CA ARG A 208 19.78 6.05 2.89
C ARG A 208 18.33 5.68 2.73
N ILE A 209 17.45 6.68 2.69
CA ILE A 209 16.01 6.51 2.49
C ILE A 209 15.75 5.86 1.13
N GLU A 210 16.37 6.35 0.06
CA GLU A 210 16.26 5.78 -1.29
C GLU A 210 16.71 4.31 -1.34
N LEU A 211 17.81 3.97 -0.66
CA LEU A 211 18.28 2.58 -0.58
C LEU A 211 17.26 1.70 0.15
N HIS A 212 16.72 2.14 1.29
CA HIS A 212 15.70 1.41 2.03
C HIS A 212 14.43 1.21 1.17
N HIS A 213 13.97 2.26 0.49
CA HIS A 213 12.83 2.19 -0.40
C HIS A 213 13.07 1.24 -1.59
N ALA A 214 14.26 1.23 -2.18
CA ALA A 214 14.60 0.29 -3.25
C ALA A 214 14.59 -1.17 -2.76
N LEU A 215 15.11 -1.44 -1.55
CA LEU A 215 15.06 -2.77 -0.95
C LEU A 215 13.61 -3.19 -0.65
N LEU A 216 12.83 -2.34 -0.01
CA LEU A 216 11.41 -2.56 0.27
C LEU A 216 10.61 -2.78 -1.01
N GLY A 217 10.84 -1.94 -2.04
CA GLY A 217 10.21 -2.06 -3.36
C GLY A 217 10.50 -3.41 -4.01
N THR A 218 11.78 -3.83 -3.99
CA THR A 218 12.20 -5.13 -4.54
C THR A 218 11.49 -6.30 -3.85
N VAL A 219 11.46 -6.28 -2.52
CA VAL A 219 10.78 -7.32 -1.72
C VAL A 219 9.27 -7.27 -1.93
N GLY A 220 8.66 -6.08 -2.01
CA GLY A 220 7.23 -5.90 -2.28
C GLY A 220 6.82 -6.46 -3.65
N VAL A 221 7.59 -6.17 -4.71
CA VAL A 221 7.35 -6.74 -6.04
C VAL A 221 7.50 -8.27 -6.01
N GLY A 222 8.53 -8.81 -5.35
CA GLY A 222 8.72 -10.25 -5.17
C GLY A 222 7.53 -10.91 -4.44
N ALA A 223 7.02 -10.26 -3.40
CA ALA A 223 5.82 -10.68 -2.66
C ALA A 223 4.59 -10.75 -3.58
N ALA A 224 4.33 -9.67 -4.33
CA ALA A 224 3.19 -9.61 -5.25
C ALA A 224 3.25 -10.70 -6.32
N LEU A 225 4.41 -10.91 -6.94
CA LEU A 225 4.61 -11.96 -7.94
C LEU A 225 4.40 -13.36 -7.35
N SER A 226 4.93 -13.63 -6.16
CA SER A 226 4.74 -14.89 -5.45
C SER A 226 3.26 -15.17 -5.18
N LYS A 227 2.51 -14.16 -4.73
CA LYS A 227 1.06 -14.26 -4.49
C LYS A 227 0.26 -14.44 -5.76
N ALA A 228 0.62 -13.75 -6.84
CA ALA A 228 0.03 -13.92 -8.17
C ALA A 228 0.20 -15.34 -8.67
N MET A 229 1.42 -15.89 -8.58
CA MET A 229 1.73 -17.27 -8.98
C MET A 229 0.92 -18.28 -8.18
N ALA A 230 0.82 -18.10 -6.85
CA ALA A 230 0.03 -18.97 -6.00
C ALA A 230 -1.46 -18.95 -6.33
N SER A 231 -1.99 -17.77 -6.78
CA SER A 231 -3.41 -17.55 -6.99
C SER A 231 -3.90 -17.91 -8.40
N TRP A 232 -3.05 -17.74 -9.43
CA TRP A 232 -3.52 -17.74 -10.82
C TRP A 232 -2.72 -18.63 -11.77
N MET A 233 -1.65 -19.31 -11.34
CA MET A 233 -0.86 -20.15 -12.26
C MET A 233 -1.67 -21.37 -12.73
N PRO A 234 -2.03 -21.47 -14.04
CA PRO A 234 -2.81 -22.59 -14.54
C PRO A 234 -2.02 -23.91 -14.44
N GLY A 235 -2.68 -24.97 -13.99
CA GLY A 235 -2.05 -26.29 -13.93
C GLY A 235 -0.94 -26.45 -12.86
N ALA A 236 -0.76 -25.45 -11.99
CA ALA A 236 0.25 -25.51 -10.94
C ALA A 236 0.02 -26.72 -10.00
N SER A 237 1.10 -27.44 -9.68
CA SER A 237 1.04 -28.52 -8.70
C SER A 237 0.76 -27.96 -7.29
N ARG A 238 0.16 -28.79 -6.42
CA ARG A 238 -0.07 -28.40 -5.01
C ARG A 238 1.23 -28.00 -4.30
N GLN A 239 2.33 -28.63 -4.67
CA GLN A 239 3.65 -28.33 -4.11
C GLN A 239 4.15 -26.95 -4.58
N PHE A 240 3.98 -26.61 -5.85
CA PHE A 240 4.31 -25.32 -6.39
C PHE A 240 3.52 -24.19 -5.69
N VAL A 241 2.19 -24.34 -5.60
CA VAL A 241 1.33 -23.38 -4.89
C VAL A 241 1.78 -23.20 -3.44
N LYS A 242 2.11 -24.31 -2.75
CA LYS A 242 2.63 -24.23 -1.38
C LYS A 242 3.90 -23.36 -1.29
N TRP A 243 4.87 -23.60 -2.18
CA TRP A 243 6.12 -22.83 -2.14
C TRP A 243 5.96 -21.40 -2.58
N ALA A 244 5.04 -21.09 -3.49
CA ALA A 244 4.68 -19.73 -3.85
C ALA A 244 4.02 -18.99 -2.66
N GLU A 245 3.15 -19.63 -1.88
CA GLU A 245 2.60 -19.07 -0.65
C GLU A 245 3.66 -18.91 0.45
N VAL A 246 4.63 -19.83 0.57
CA VAL A 246 5.77 -19.67 1.50
C VAL A 246 6.64 -18.48 1.07
N ALA A 247 6.90 -18.33 -0.23
CA ALA A 247 7.67 -17.19 -0.74
C ALA A 247 6.95 -15.87 -0.49
N TRP A 248 5.62 -15.81 -0.71
CA TRP A 248 4.79 -14.66 -0.34
C TRP A 248 4.96 -14.31 1.13
N ALA A 249 4.71 -15.26 2.02
CA ALA A 249 4.79 -15.04 3.47
C ALA A 249 6.19 -14.63 3.93
N GLY A 250 7.23 -15.29 3.38
CA GLY A 250 8.63 -14.95 3.66
C GLY A 250 9.01 -13.54 3.19
N SER A 251 8.55 -13.13 2.01
CA SER A 251 8.77 -11.77 1.51
C SER A 251 8.08 -10.73 2.38
N VAL A 252 6.87 -11.01 2.85
CA VAL A 252 6.14 -10.10 3.76
C VAL A 252 6.86 -9.98 5.11
N ILE A 253 7.35 -11.09 5.68
CA ILE A 253 8.15 -11.05 6.91
C ILE A 253 9.41 -10.22 6.68
N LEU A 254 10.11 -10.43 5.58
CA LEU A 254 11.32 -9.69 5.23
C LEU A 254 11.02 -8.19 5.08
N PHE A 255 9.92 -7.84 4.41
CA PHE A 255 9.46 -6.45 4.26
C PHE A 255 9.23 -5.81 5.63
N GLY A 256 8.50 -6.49 6.52
CA GLY A 256 8.29 -6.01 7.88
C GLY A 256 9.57 -5.88 8.69
N LEU A 257 10.53 -6.81 8.56
CA LEU A 257 11.84 -6.69 9.23
C LEU A 257 12.66 -5.51 8.70
N LEU A 258 12.61 -5.23 7.39
CA LEU A 258 13.25 -4.04 6.80
C LEU A 258 12.63 -2.76 7.34
N LEU A 259 11.31 -2.71 7.52
CA LEU A 259 10.64 -1.58 8.15
C LEU A 259 11.02 -1.42 9.63
N LEU A 260 11.22 -2.52 10.38
CA LEU A 260 11.64 -2.46 11.79
C LEU A 260 13.08 -1.98 11.99
N VAL A 261 13.93 -2.05 10.97
CA VAL A 261 15.31 -1.53 11.00
C VAL A 261 15.46 -0.23 10.20
N TYR A 262 14.35 0.32 9.72
CA TYR A 262 14.34 1.60 9.03
C TYR A 262 14.82 2.72 9.95
N SER A 263 15.71 3.57 9.44
CA SER A 263 16.21 4.75 10.15
C SER A 263 16.61 5.84 9.14
N GLU A 264 16.33 7.08 9.47
CA GLU A 264 16.68 8.30 8.71
C GLU A 264 17.96 8.97 9.19
#